data_0ec86afd8e5ae07d7de46a8c0084facf
#
_entry.id   0ec86afd8e5ae07d7de46a8c0084facf
#
_cell.length_a   1.000
_cell.length_b   1.000
_cell.length_c   1.000
_cell.angle_alpha   90.00
_cell.angle_beta   90.00
_cell.angle_gamma   90.00
#
_symmetry.space_group_name_H-M   'P 1'
#
loop_
_entity.id
_entity.type
_entity.pdbx_description
1 polymer ?
#
loop_
_entity_poly.entity_id
_entity_poly.type
_entity_poly.pdbx_seq_one_letter_code
_entity_poly.pdbx_strand_id
1 'polypeptide(L)'
;MSKTSKVFEHILTHYRGLFATLFLLPVSALYSAYTTARNLMVFHLSSAPAKHEQRVQKVIRQIEDWKNNGGVEKLCTARSGWKTMSEMVPKYKLSHRNIDVSLYDILEISEQHGTVKVEPLATMGQISRNLISKGWTLAVVPELDDLTVGGLIMGFGIECSSHKYGLFQFICASFDLVTADGKLVHCSASENADLYYQIPWSHGTLGFLVAAELKIIPAKKYIRVHYQPVYSLDNMVEVFEEASRKTGENDFVEGLVYSRDKAVIMRGTFANEIGSDGIFNAIGRWYKPWFYKHAETYLKNRQAGVEYIPLRDYYHRHTRSYFWTMEEIIPFGNHPVFRAFLGWALPPRIELLKYTETETTRKLREKFHVVQDMLMPILYLKQSIQYFDDHFNLYPLWLSPMAIFDNDRHLGFVHPLRKKDGTVDEMYVDIGAYGTPLKENFDNAAALPLLEKFVINHHGYQALYAKTTLSREDFRTMFDHTDYDELREQLPFCKQAFDEVYDKISLKGRVSPVEMRKLENNSRPRV
;
A
#
# COMPACT_ATOMS: atom_id res chain seq x y z
N MET A 1 0.74 32.74 18.06
CA MET A 1 -0.35 32.35 17.12
C MET A 1 -1.41 33.44 17.09
N SER A 2 -1.83 33.90 15.91
CA SER A 2 -2.92 34.88 15.76
C SER A 2 -4.25 34.30 16.25
N LYS A 3 -5.25 35.17 16.59
CA LYS A 3 -6.62 34.72 16.96
C LYS A 3 -7.24 33.79 15.89
N THR A 4 -7.04 34.12 14.62
CA THR A 4 -7.50 33.33 13.46
C THR A 4 -6.88 31.92 13.44
N SER A 5 -5.60 31.78 13.80
CA SER A 5 -4.91 30.49 13.88
C SER A 5 -5.50 29.58 14.97
N LYS A 6 -5.89 30.16 16.13
CA LYS A 6 -6.50 29.38 17.23
C LYS A 6 -7.91 28.90 16.88
N VAL A 7 -8.71 29.74 16.21
CA VAL A 7 -10.06 29.35 15.75
C VAL A 7 -9.97 28.23 14.71
N PHE A 8 -9.06 28.35 13.75
CA PHE A 8 -8.86 27.32 12.73
C PHE A 8 -8.40 25.98 13.33
N GLU A 9 -7.46 26.02 14.29
CA GLU A 9 -7.03 24.82 15.02
C GLU A 9 -8.19 24.18 15.80
N HIS A 10 -9.04 24.98 16.44
CA HIS A 10 -10.22 24.47 17.14
C HIS A 10 -11.20 23.77 16.19
N ILE A 11 -11.46 24.37 15.00
CA ILE A 11 -12.32 23.76 13.98
C ILE A 11 -11.74 22.42 13.50
N LEU A 12 -10.47 22.37 13.16
CA LEU A 12 -9.81 21.15 12.67
C LEU A 12 -9.68 20.07 13.76
N THR A 13 -9.67 20.44 15.03
CA THR A 13 -9.60 19.48 16.14
C THR A 13 -10.97 18.89 16.46
N HIS A 14 -12.00 19.74 16.56
CA HIS A 14 -13.32 19.30 17.07
C HIS A 14 -14.36 19.03 15.96
N TYR A 15 -14.20 19.65 14.79
CA TYR A 15 -15.13 19.57 13.66
C TYR A 15 -14.48 19.08 12.37
N ARG A 16 -13.42 18.26 12.50
CA ARG A 16 -12.63 17.76 11.36
C ARG A 16 -13.49 17.06 10.31
N GLY A 17 -14.47 16.26 10.73
CA GLY A 17 -15.37 15.55 9.81
C GLY A 17 -16.23 16.50 8.98
N LEU A 18 -16.75 17.58 9.58
CA LEU A 18 -17.51 18.60 8.85
C LEU A 18 -16.60 19.39 7.91
N PHE A 19 -15.40 19.77 8.36
CA PHE A 19 -14.43 20.44 7.51
C PHE A 19 -14.01 19.58 6.31
N ALA A 20 -13.72 18.30 6.54
CA ALA A 20 -13.42 17.35 5.48
C ALA A 20 -14.58 17.26 4.48
N THR A 21 -15.81 17.16 4.96
CA THR A 21 -17.00 17.05 4.12
C THR A 21 -17.24 18.29 3.26
N LEU A 22 -17.13 19.50 3.84
CA LEU A 22 -17.50 20.74 3.17
C LEU A 22 -16.37 21.28 2.26
N PHE A 23 -15.11 20.98 2.56
CA PHE A 23 -13.97 21.55 1.85
C PHE A 23 -13.09 20.50 1.16
N LEU A 24 -12.71 19.42 1.86
CA LEU A 24 -11.76 18.46 1.28
C LEU A 24 -12.42 17.56 0.23
N LEU A 25 -13.65 17.10 0.45
CA LEU A 25 -14.33 16.23 -0.50
C LEU A 25 -14.58 16.92 -1.85
N PRO A 26 -15.13 18.15 -1.92
CA PRO A 26 -15.31 18.83 -3.20
C PRO A 26 -14.01 19.04 -3.98
N VAL A 27 -12.94 19.50 -3.30
CA VAL A 27 -11.62 19.69 -3.91
C VAL A 27 -11.05 18.37 -4.41
N SER A 28 -11.17 17.29 -3.61
CA SER A 28 -10.72 15.95 -3.99
C SER A 28 -11.48 15.42 -5.20
N ALA A 29 -12.80 15.62 -5.25
CA ALA A 29 -13.63 15.20 -6.37
C ALA A 29 -13.26 15.92 -7.67
N LEU A 30 -13.05 17.24 -7.63
CA LEU A 30 -12.61 18.02 -8.79
C LEU A 30 -11.24 17.55 -9.29
N TYR A 31 -10.29 17.31 -8.40
CA TYR A 31 -8.98 16.80 -8.76
C TYR A 31 -9.06 15.39 -9.37
N SER A 32 -9.90 14.52 -8.81
CA SER A 32 -10.11 13.16 -9.33
C SER A 32 -10.77 13.18 -10.71
N ALA A 33 -11.73 14.07 -10.93
CA ALA A 33 -12.35 14.27 -12.24
C ALA A 33 -11.32 14.75 -13.28
N TYR A 34 -10.50 15.75 -12.93
CA TYR A 34 -9.41 16.24 -13.78
C TYR A 34 -8.41 15.12 -14.14
N THR A 35 -7.92 14.37 -13.16
CA THR A 35 -6.94 13.30 -13.40
C THR A 35 -7.52 12.17 -14.24
N THR A 36 -8.79 11.83 -14.04
CA THR A 36 -9.49 10.82 -14.84
C THR A 36 -9.65 11.29 -16.29
N ALA A 37 -10.11 12.51 -16.51
CA ALA A 37 -10.26 13.07 -17.84
C ALA A 37 -8.91 13.14 -18.58
N ARG A 38 -7.87 13.62 -17.89
CA ARG A 38 -6.50 13.65 -18.43
C ARG A 38 -6.02 12.25 -18.82
N ASN A 39 -6.17 11.26 -17.93
CA ASN A 39 -5.71 9.90 -18.20
C ASN A 39 -6.45 9.24 -19.37
N LEU A 40 -7.75 9.49 -19.50
CA LEU A 40 -8.54 9.03 -20.65
C LEU A 40 -8.06 9.67 -21.96
N MET A 41 -7.83 10.99 -21.96
CA MET A 41 -7.30 11.68 -23.15
C MET A 41 -5.93 11.16 -23.55
N VAL A 42 -5.01 11.03 -22.60
CA VAL A 42 -3.65 10.54 -22.86
C VAL A 42 -3.67 9.10 -23.38
N PHE A 43 -4.47 8.25 -22.79
CA PHE A 43 -4.55 6.84 -23.19
C PHE A 43 -5.16 6.64 -24.59
N HIS A 44 -6.19 7.40 -24.93
CA HIS A 44 -6.86 7.27 -26.23
C HIS A 44 -6.26 8.11 -27.35
N LEU A 45 -5.65 9.26 -27.02
CA LEU A 45 -5.06 10.19 -27.99
C LEU A 45 -3.54 10.10 -28.09
N SER A 46 -2.93 9.28 -27.27
CA SER A 46 -1.59 8.67 -27.48
C SER A 46 -0.36 9.57 -27.59
N SER A 47 -0.32 10.75 -26.99
CA SER A 47 0.94 11.53 -27.03
C SER A 47 1.90 11.22 -25.88
N ALA A 48 1.43 10.74 -24.73
CA ALA A 48 2.26 10.59 -23.55
C ALA A 48 3.11 9.30 -23.52
N PRO A 49 2.63 8.11 -23.97
CA PRO A 49 3.50 6.95 -24.19
C PRO A 49 4.62 7.25 -25.19
N ALA A 50 4.34 7.95 -26.29
CA ALA A 50 5.34 8.35 -27.28
C ALA A 50 6.43 9.30 -26.73
N LYS A 51 6.19 9.97 -25.59
CA LYS A 51 7.14 10.84 -24.91
C LYS A 51 7.95 10.15 -23.81
N HIS A 52 7.75 8.85 -23.59
CA HIS A 52 8.43 8.10 -22.52
C HIS A 52 9.94 8.27 -22.58
N GLU A 53 10.55 7.98 -23.73
CA GLU A 53 11.99 8.10 -23.91
C GLU A 53 12.51 9.51 -23.63
N GLN A 54 11.83 10.53 -24.12
CA GLN A 54 12.18 11.93 -23.85
C GLN A 54 12.14 12.25 -22.34
N ARG A 55 11.19 11.70 -21.60
CA ARG A 55 11.08 11.88 -20.15
C ARG A 55 12.20 11.13 -19.40
N VAL A 56 12.54 9.93 -19.85
CA VAL A 56 13.68 9.16 -19.31
C VAL A 56 14.98 9.93 -19.52
N GLN A 57 15.21 10.48 -20.73
CA GLN A 57 16.36 11.33 -21.02
C GLN A 57 16.41 12.59 -20.14
N LYS A 58 15.27 13.13 -19.72
CA LYS A 58 15.21 14.22 -18.75
C LYS A 58 15.69 13.78 -17.37
N VAL A 59 15.38 12.56 -16.93
CA VAL A 59 15.88 12.00 -15.66
C VAL A 59 17.40 11.83 -15.74
N ILE A 60 17.91 11.23 -16.81
CA ILE A 60 19.35 11.02 -17.05
C ILE A 60 20.11 12.35 -16.97
N ARG A 61 19.66 13.37 -17.71
CA ARG A 61 20.30 14.71 -17.70
C ARG A 61 20.37 15.33 -16.32
N GLN A 62 19.33 15.17 -15.49
CA GLN A 62 19.35 15.70 -14.11
C GLN A 62 20.41 15.00 -13.25
N ILE A 63 20.66 13.71 -13.48
CA ILE A 63 21.70 12.95 -12.77
C ILE A 63 23.08 13.33 -13.27
N GLU A 64 23.25 13.51 -14.56
CA GLU A 64 24.51 14.00 -15.15
C GLU A 64 24.85 15.40 -14.64
N ASP A 65 23.87 16.30 -14.57
CA ASP A 65 24.04 17.63 -13.97
C ASP A 65 24.45 17.56 -12.50
N TRP A 66 23.88 16.63 -11.74
CA TRP A 66 24.28 16.38 -10.36
C TRP A 66 25.74 15.93 -10.26
N LYS A 67 26.17 14.97 -11.09
CA LYS A 67 27.57 14.49 -11.16
C LYS A 67 28.53 15.63 -11.54
N ASN A 68 28.19 16.39 -12.58
CA ASN A 68 29.01 17.49 -13.08
C ASN A 68 29.16 18.62 -12.05
N ASN A 69 28.21 18.76 -11.14
CA ASN A 69 28.26 19.70 -10.01
C ASN A 69 28.91 19.09 -8.74
N GLY A 70 29.68 18.04 -8.87
CA GLY A 70 30.45 17.42 -7.79
C GLY A 70 29.73 16.31 -7.02
N GLY A 71 28.45 16.05 -7.26
CA GLY A 71 27.71 14.92 -6.70
C GLY A 71 27.61 14.89 -5.16
N VAL A 72 27.61 16.03 -4.49
CA VAL A 72 27.71 16.09 -3.02
C VAL A 72 26.37 15.80 -2.34
N GLU A 73 25.26 16.31 -2.89
CA GLU A 73 23.95 16.14 -2.31
C GLU A 73 23.40 14.74 -2.57
N LYS A 74 22.69 14.18 -1.59
CA LYS A 74 21.90 12.96 -1.82
C LYS A 74 20.76 13.23 -2.79
N LEU A 75 20.32 12.19 -3.51
CA LEU A 75 19.25 12.26 -4.50
C LEU A 75 17.95 11.65 -3.96
N CYS A 76 16.83 12.20 -4.40
CA CYS A 76 15.50 11.60 -4.21
C CYS A 76 14.56 12.04 -5.35
N THR A 77 13.38 11.40 -5.47
CA THR A 77 12.39 11.83 -6.45
C THR A 77 11.73 13.15 -6.04
N ALA A 78 11.42 14.02 -7.00
CA ALA A 78 10.67 15.27 -6.79
C ALA A 78 9.18 15.06 -6.44
N ARG A 79 8.66 13.82 -6.46
CA ARG A 79 7.30 13.54 -6.04
C ARG A 79 7.08 14.03 -4.62
N SER A 80 6.06 14.85 -4.40
CA SER A 80 5.76 15.41 -3.08
C SER A 80 5.62 14.32 -2.02
N GLY A 81 6.30 14.48 -0.89
CA GLY A 81 6.20 13.57 0.26
C GLY A 81 4.80 13.54 0.90
N TRP A 82 4.00 14.60 0.70
CA TRP A 82 2.62 14.67 1.15
C TRP A 82 1.70 13.63 0.50
N LYS A 83 2.06 13.16 -0.71
CA LYS A 83 1.31 12.15 -1.50
C LYS A 83 1.55 10.69 -1.09
N THR A 84 2.38 10.44 -0.07
CA THR A 84 2.61 9.07 0.40
C THR A 84 1.38 8.55 1.15
N MET A 85 1.14 7.23 1.10
CA MET A 85 0.09 6.60 1.93
C MET A 85 0.51 6.52 3.41
N SER A 86 1.80 6.55 3.73
CA SER A 86 2.29 6.62 5.10
C SER A 86 1.71 7.81 5.86
N GLU A 87 1.42 7.63 7.13
CA GLU A 87 1.05 8.74 8.04
C GLU A 87 2.16 9.77 8.21
N MET A 88 3.41 9.35 8.02
CA MET A 88 4.60 10.19 8.12
C MET A 88 4.95 10.83 6.79
N VAL A 89 5.66 11.96 6.83
CA VAL A 89 6.14 12.69 5.65
C VAL A 89 7.66 12.61 5.58
N PRO A 90 8.27 12.25 4.43
CA PRO A 90 9.71 12.13 4.29
C PRO A 90 10.40 13.51 4.34
N LYS A 91 11.07 13.82 5.46
CA LYS A 91 11.79 15.10 5.65
C LYS A 91 13.09 15.18 4.84
N TYR A 92 13.71 14.04 4.51
CA TYR A 92 14.94 14.02 3.71
C TYR A 92 14.79 14.75 2.36
N LYS A 93 13.57 14.84 1.84
CA LYS A 93 13.29 15.57 0.59
C LYS A 93 13.61 17.06 0.65
N LEU A 94 13.70 17.65 1.85
CA LEU A 94 14.09 19.06 2.04
C LEU A 94 15.59 19.29 1.87
N SER A 95 16.41 18.28 2.13
CA SER A 95 17.87 18.35 2.08
C SER A 95 18.47 17.66 0.86
N HIS A 96 17.73 16.81 0.16
CA HIS A 96 18.18 16.08 -1.00
C HIS A 96 17.86 16.82 -2.30
N ARG A 97 18.68 16.63 -3.31
CA ARG A 97 18.39 17.08 -4.66
C ARG A 97 17.22 16.27 -5.23
N ASN A 98 16.18 16.99 -5.60
CA ASN A 98 14.93 16.41 -6.09
C ASN A 98 15.02 16.18 -7.60
N ILE A 99 14.94 14.93 -8.05
CA ILE A 99 14.92 14.51 -9.45
C ILE A 99 13.47 14.39 -9.92
N ASP A 100 13.11 15.11 -10.98
CA ASP A 100 11.79 15.07 -11.58
C ASP A 100 11.60 13.79 -12.40
N VAL A 101 10.83 12.86 -11.83
CA VAL A 101 10.41 11.60 -12.46
C VAL A 101 8.91 11.72 -12.76
N SER A 102 8.57 12.51 -13.79
CA SER A 102 7.17 12.75 -14.20
C SER A 102 6.69 11.67 -15.19
N LEU A 103 6.64 10.42 -14.73
CA LEU A 103 6.34 9.21 -15.49
C LEU A 103 5.11 8.51 -14.89
N TYR A 104 3.91 8.65 -15.51
CA TYR A 104 2.63 8.21 -14.92
C TYR A 104 1.65 7.61 -15.93
N ASP A 105 2.15 7.05 -17.04
CA ASP A 105 1.32 6.50 -18.11
C ASP A 105 1.46 4.97 -18.26
N ILE A 106 0.50 4.34 -18.92
CA ILE A 106 0.57 2.97 -19.41
C ILE A 106 1.23 3.05 -20.78
N LEU A 107 2.32 2.33 -20.98
CA LEU A 107 3.12 2.41 -22.19
C LEU A 107 2.65 1.42 -23.26
N GLU A 108 2.50 0.14 -22.86
CA GLU A 108 2.18 -0.93 -23.78
C GLU A 108 1.42 -2.03 -23.05
N ILE A 109 0.47 -2.67 -23.73
CA ILE A 109 -0.19 -3.90 -23.29
C ILE A 109 0.15 -4.97 -24.33
N SER A 110 0.94 -5.96 -23.93
CA SER A 110 1.34 -7.08 -24.79
C SER A 110 0.54 -8.33 -24.44
N GLU A 111 -0.51 -8.58 -25.23
CA GLU A 111 -1.32 -9.79 -25.07
C GLU A 111 -0.50 -11.05 -25.41
N GLN A 112 0.43 -10.95 -26.34
CA GLN A 112 1.30 -12.04 -26.77
C GLN A 112 2.22 -12.50 -25.63
N HIS A 113 2.79 -11.58 -24.86
CA HIS A 113 3.69 -11.87 -23.74
C HIS A 113 2.96 -11.96 -22.40
N GLY A 114 1.65 -11.63 -22.35
CA GLY A 114 0.90 -11.58 -21.11
C GLY A 114 1.43 -10.54 -20.13
N THR A 115 1.81 -9.36 -20.63
CA THR A 115 2.40 -8.30 -19.81
C THR A 115 1.84 -6.91 -20.15
N VAL A 116 1.98 -5.99 -19.18
CA VAL A 116 1.76 -4.56 -19.37
C VAL A 116 3.00 -3.79 -18.93
N LYS A 117 3.54 -2.94 -19.80
CA LYS A 117 4.63 -2.01 -19.46
C LYS A 117 4.04 -0.68 -19.00
N VAL A 118 4.46 -0.22 -17.83
CA VAL A 118 3.91 0.95 -17.16
C VAL A 118 4.99 1.84 -16.56
N GLU A 119 4.69 3.11 -16.42
CA GLU A 119 5.53 4.09 -15.74
C GLU A 119 5.29 4.05 -14.21
N PRO A 120 6.28 4.42 -13.37
CA PRO A 120 6.24 4.21 -11.92
C PRO A 120 5.16 4.99 -11.18
N LEU A 121 4.66 6.10 -11.72
CA LEU A 121 3.58 6.87 -11.10
C LEU A 121 2.18 6.53 -11.65
N ALA A 122 2.07 5.54 -12.55
CA ALA A 122 0.77 4.97 -12.91
C ALA A 122 0.10 4.37 -11.67
N THR A 123 -1.22 4.59 -11.52
CA THR A 123 -1.97 4.15 -10.34
C THR A 123 -2.72 2.86 -10.58
N MET A 124 -3.01 2.11 -9.52
CA MET A 124 -3.81 0.88 -9.59
C MET A 124 -5.18 1.14 -10.20
N GLY A 125 -5.83 2.25 -9.83
CA GLY A 125 -7.11 2.64 -10.41
C GLY A 125 -7.05 2.97 -11.90
N GLN A 126 -5.92 3.52 -12.39
CA GLN A 126 -5.69 3.76 -13.82
C GLN A 126 -5.47 2.43 -14.56
N ILE A 127 -4.61 1.57 -14.04
CA ILE A 127 -4.27 0.28 -14.66
C ILE A 127 -5.48 -0.64 -14.69
N SER A 128 -6.17 -0.84 -13.56
CA SER A 128 -7.35 -1.72 -13.48
C SER A 128 -8.45 -1.30 -14.45
N ARG A 129 -8.72 0.02 -14.58
CA ARG A 129 -9.72 0.53 -15.53
C ARG A 129 -9.36 0.23 -16.97
N ASN A 130 -8.09 0.42 -17.35
CA ASN A 130 -7.64 0.21 -18.72
C ASN A 130 -7.54 -1.26 -19.09
N LEU A 131 -6.98 -2.11 -18.21
CA LEU A 131 -6.83 -3.54 -18.48
C LEU A 131 -8.18 -4.26 -18.55
N ILE A 132 -9.07 -4.02 -17.57
CA ILE A 132 -10.37 -4.71 -17.49
C ILE A 132 -11.23 -4.41 -18.73
N SER A 133 -11.18 -3.18 -19.25
CA SER A 133 -11.90 -2.82 -20.49
C SER A 133 -11.42 -3.58 -21.73
N LYS A 134 -10.22 -4.18 -21.66
CA LYS A 134 -9.60 -4.97 -22.73
C LYS A 134 -9.61 -6.48 -22.45
N GLY A 135 -10.29 -6.92 -21.39
CA GLY A 135 -10.37 -8.33 -21.02
C GLY A 135 -9.16 -8.85 -20.22
N TRP A 136 -8.31 -7.98 -19.70
CA TRP A 136 -7.12 -8.31 -18.91
C TRP A 136 -7.16 -7.69 -17.52
N THR A 137 -6.37 -8.26 -16.59
CA THR A 137 -6.14 -7.69 -15.26
C THR A 137 -4.74 -8.06 -14.78
N LEU A 138 -4.22 -7.35 -13.76
CA LEU A 138 -3.03 -7.81 -13.03
C LEU A 138 -3.40 -9.02 -12.17
N ALA A 139 -2.43 -9.89 -11.91
CA ALA A 139 -2.59 -11.03 -11.01
C ALA A 139 -2.74 -10.59 -9.54
N VAL A 140 -2.12 -9.46 -9.17
CA VAL A 140 -2.22 -8.81 -7.85
C VAL A 140 -2.56 -7.35 -8.08
N VAL A 141 -3.72 -6.89 -7.58
CA VAL A 141 -4.20 -5.49 -7.69
C VAL A 141 -4.41 -4.95 -6.28
N PRO A 142 -3.40 -4.30 -5.67
CA PRO A 142 -3.59 -3.67 -4.36
C PRO A 142 -4.78 -2.71 -4.34
N GLU A 143 -5.56 -2.78 -3.28
CA GLU A 143 -6.98 -2.41 -3.17
C GLU A 143 -7.30 -0.90 -3.27
N LEU A 144 -6.30 -0.02 -3.14
CA LEU A 144 -6.53 1.43 -3.18
C LEU A 144 -6.22 2.02 -4.56
N ASP A 145 -7.18 2.74 -5.14
CA ASP A 145 -7.05 3.36 -6.48
C ASP A 145 -5.80 4.26 -6.65
N ASP A 146 -5.37 4.94 -5.59
CA ASP A 146 -4.28 5.93 -5.64
C ASP A 146 -2.87 5.35 -5.43
N LEU A 147 -2.74 4.05 -5.15
CA LEU A 147 -1.44 3.39 -5.04
C LEU A 147 -0.72 3.41 -6.38
N THR A 148 0.56 3.76 -6.36
CA THR A 148 1.39 3.85 -7.57
C THR A 148 2.29 2.65 -7.73
N VAL A 149 2.54 2.23 -8.98
CA VAL A 149 3.43 1.10 -9.31
C VAL A 149 4.79 1.21 -8.62
N GLY A 150 5.46 2.34 -8.75
CA GLY A 150 6.78 2.54 -8.13
C GLY A 150 6.73 2.51 -6.59
N GLY A 151 5.63 2.97 -5.98
CA GLY A 151 5.42 2.87 -4.53
C GLY A 151 5.25 1.43 -4.07
N LEU A 152 4.51 0.62 -4.82
CA LEU A 152 4.27 -0.80 -4.53
C LEU A 152 5.55 -1.63 -4.74
N ILE A 153 6.28 -1.43 -5.84
CA ILE A 153 7.52 -2.16 -6.14
C ILE A 153 8.61 -1.82 -5.13
N MET A 154 8.87 -0.53 -4.92
CA MET A 154 9.94 -0.05 -4.07
C MET A 154 9.64 -0.17 -2.57
N GLY A 155 8.37 -0.28 -2.21
CA GLY A 155 7.88 -0.40 -0.83
C GLY A 155 7.21 -1.74 -0.61
N PHE A 156 5.88 -1.74 -0.53
CA PHE A 156 5.07 -2.91 -0.22
C PHE A 156 3.75 -2.89 -1.01
N GLY A 157 3.32 -4.04 -1.49
CA GLY A 157 2.04 -4.20 -2.16
C GLY A 157 1.48 -5.61 -2.02
N ILE A 158 0.27 -5.71 -1.46
CA ILE A 158 -0.44 -6.97 -1.23
C ILE A 158 -1.90 -6.84 -1.69
N GLU A 159 -2.53 -7.96 -2.00
CA GLU A 159 -3.98 -8.14 -2.19
C GLU A 159 -4.35 -9.57 -1.83
N CYS A 160 -5.62 -9.85 -1.70
CA CYS A 160 -6.17 -11.15 -1.30
C CYS A 160 -5.89 -12.30 -2.30
N SER A 161 -5.29 -12.01 -3.46
CA SER A 161 -4.73 -13.00 -4.40
C SER A 161 -3.25 -13.32 -4.15
N SER A 162 -2.62 -12.65 -3.18
CA SER A 162 -1.18 -12.80 -2.90
C SER A 162 -0.79 -14.17 -2.34
N HIS A 163 -1.73 -14.95 -1.81
CA HIS A 163 -1.49 -16.36 -1.44
C HIS A 163 -1.15 -17.23 -2.66
N LYS A 164 -1.58 -16.83 -3.85
CA LYS A 164 -1.39 -17.55 -5.11
C LYS A 164 -0.24 -16.98 -5.95
N TYR A 165 -0.08 -15.66 -5.94
CA TYR A 165 0.85 -14.97 -6.84
C TYR A 165 2.00 -14.27 -6.11
N GLY A 166 2.06 -14.34 -4.79
CA GLY A 166 2.98 -13.55 -3.97
C GLY A 166 2.57 -12.07 -3.88
N LEU A 167 3.46 -11.25 -3.39
CA LEU A 167 3.28 -9.80 -3.32
C LEU A 167 3.26 -9.16 -4.73
N PHE A 168 2.84 -7.90 -4.83
CA PHE A 168 2.85 -7.13 -6.08
C PHE A 168 4.22 -7.15 -6.79
N GLN A 169 5.30 -7.16 -6.04
CA GLN A 169 6.66 -7.23 -6.56
C GLN A 169 6.94 -8.54 -7.33
N PHE A 170 6.29 -9.65 -6.95
CA PHE A 170 6.51 -10.96 -7.58
C PHE A 170 5.84 -11.08 -8.96
N ILE A 171 4.90 -10.20 -9.29
CA ILE A 171 4.31 -10.16 -10.63
C ILE A 171 5.07 -9.28 -11.62
N CYS A 172 6.18 -8.66 -11.20
CA CYS A 172 7.04 -7.87 -12.07
C CYS A 172 7.93 -8.79 -12.92
N ALA A 173 7.91 -8.63 -14.24
CA ALA A 173 8.75 -9.38 -15.17
C ALA A 173 10.09 -8.70 -15.40
N SER A 174 10.11 -7.37 -15.45
CA SER A 174 11.33 -6.57 -15.64
C SER A 174 11.16 -5.15 -15.09
N PHE A 175 12.29 -4.47 -14.95
CA PHE A 175 12.38 -3.06 -14.56
C PHE A 175 13.35 -2.31 -15.47
N ASP A 176 13.03 -1.05 -15.76
CA ASP A 176 13.96 -0.09 -16.33
C ASP A 176 14.32 0.94 -15.25
N LEU A 177 15.62 1.04 -14.93
CA LEU A 177 16.14 1.86 -13.84
C LEU A 177 17.21 2.83 -14.35
N VAL A 178 17.18 4.09 -13.93
CA VAL A 178 18.29 5.02 -14.12
C VAL A 178 19.14 5.02 -12.86
N THR A 179 20.37 4.54 -12.97
CA THR A 179 21.36 4.43 -11.88
C THR A 179 22.05 5.76 -11.58
N ALA A 180 22.80 5.85 -10.48
CA ALA A 180 23.44 7.08 -10.03
C ALA A 180 24.59 7.56 -10.97
N ASP A 181 25.09 6.71 -11.86
CA ASP A 181 26.05 7.09 -12.91
C ASP A 181 25.37 7.65 -14.17
N GLY A 182 24.04 7.72 -14.20
CA GLY A 182 23.23 8.27 -15.30
C GLY A 182 22.91 7.25 -16.38
N LYS A 183 23.18 5.95 -16.18
CA LYS A 183 22.85 4.90 -17.15
C LYS A 183 21.42 4.41 -16.97
N LEU A 184 20.74 4.18 -18.10
CA LEU A 184 19.52 3.42 -18.16
C LEU A 184 19.87 1.93 -18.20
N VAL A 185 19.41 1.17 -17.20
CA VAL A 185 19.65 -0.26 -17.05
C VAL A 185 18.31 -0.99 -17.12
N HIS A 186 18.20 -1.92 -18.06
CA HIS A 186 17.14 -2.92 -18.07
C HIS A 186 17.53 -4.09 -17.18
N CYS A 187 16.64 -4.58 -16.34
CA CYS A 187 16.89 -5.73 -15.47
C CYS A 187 15.68 -6.66 -15.39
N SER A 188 15.97 -7.95 -15.42
CA SER A 188 15.03 -9.06 -15.34
C SER A 188 15.71 -10.24 -14.63
N ALA A 189 15.00 -11.34 -14.44
CA ALA A 189 15.60 -12.56 -13.86
C ALA A 189 16.79 -13.11 -14.68
N SER A 190 16.88 -12.78 -16.00
CA SER A 190 17.94 -13.26 -16.91
C SER A 190 18.95 -12.19 -17.31
N GLU A 191 18.69 -10.91 -17.05
CA GLU A 191 19.54 -9.78 -17.40
C GLU A 191 19.69 -8.83 -16.23
N ASN A 192 20.93 -8.49 -15.82
CA ASN A 192 21.20 -7.68 -14.63
C ASN A 192 20.43 -8.20 -13.39
N ALA A 193 20.47 -9.52 -13.21
CA ALA A 193 19.65 -10.25 -12.25
C ALA A 193 19.85 -9.77 -10.80
N ASP A 194 21.08 -9.43 -10.41
CA ASP A 194 21.37 -8.92 -9.06
C ASP A 194 20.58 -7.64 -8.77
N LEU A 195 20.50 -6.73 -9.72
CA LEU A 195 19.70 -5.53 -9.59
C LEU A 195 18.20 -5.84 -9.60
N TYR A 196 17.75 -6.75 -10.48
CA TYR A 196 16.35 -7.15 -10.56
C TYR A 196 15.82 -7.67 -9.22
N TYR A 197 16.56 -8.57 -8.57
CA TYR A 197 16.14 -9.18 -7.31
C TYR A 197 16.16 -8.19 -6.12
N GLN A 198 16.97 -7.12 -6.18
CA GLN A 198 17.12 -6.16 -5.07
C GLN A 198 16.32 -4.85 -5.24
N ILE A 199 15.72 -4.57 -6.41
CA ILE A 199 14.84 -3.41 -6.60
C ILE A 199 13.61 -3.43 -5.67
N PRO A 200 12.87 -4.56 -5.52
CA PRO A 200 11.80 -4.67 -4.55
C PRO A 200 12.27 -4.34 -3.12
N TRP A 201 11.47 -3.58 -2.37
CA TRP A 201 11.77 -3.12 -1.01
C TRP A 201 12.89 -2.08 -0.88
N SER A 202 13.58 -1.75 -1.97
CA SER A 202 14.76 -0.84 -1.93
C SER A 202 14.41 0.63 -1.65
N HIS A 203 13.15 1.04 -1.63
CA HIS A 203 12.71 2.43 -1.42
C HIS A 203 13.42 3.45 -2.34
N GLY A 204 13.84 3.02 -3.54
CA GLY A 204 14.54 3.87 -4.51
C GLY A 204 15.93 4.28 -4.03
N THR A 205 16.66 3.37 -3.38
CA THR A 205 18.04 3.57 -2.90
C THR A 205 19.09 2.93 -3.82
N LEU A 206 18.63 2.32 -4.93
CA LEU A 206 19.49 1.74 -5.97
C LEU A 206 19.44 2.54 -7.28
N GLY A 207 18.45 3.40 -7.45
CA GLY A 207 18.24 4.20 -8.65
C GLY A 207 16.82 4.72 -8.78
N PHE A 208 16.53 5.32 -9.93
CA PHE A 208 15.21 5.87 -10.27
C PHE A 208 14.49 4.93 -11.22
N LEU A 209 13.43 4.27 -10.74
CA LEU A 209 12.55 3.46 -11.58
C LEU A 209 11.90 4.35 -12.64
N VAL A 210 11.98 3.95 -13.90
CA VAL A 210 11.39 4.69 -15.03
C VAL A 210 10.35 3.88 -15.78
N ALA A 211 10.43 2.55 -15.77
CA ALA A 211 9.37 1.66 -16.23
C ALA A 211 9.40 0.33 -15.47
N ALA A 212 8.28 -0.37 -15.46
CA ALA A 212 8.15 -1.75 -14.99
C ALA A 212 7.24 -2.51 -15.94
N GLU A 213 7.54 -3.79 -16.15
CA GLU A 213 6.71 -4.72 -16.90
C GLU A 213 6.03 -5.68 -15.93
N LEU A 214 4.70 -5.71 -15.94
CA LEU A 214 3.88 -6.47 -14.99
C LEU A 214 3.14 -7.58 -15.72
N LYS A 215 3.07 -8.77 -15.13
CA LYS A 215 2.30 -9.90 -15.65
C LYS A 215 0.81 -9.60 -15.57
N ILE A 216 0.08 -9.89 -16.67
CA ILE A 216 -1.39 -9.79 -16.74
C ILE A 216 -2.00 -11.18 -16.92
N ILE A 217 -3.23 -11.33 -16.46
CA ILE A 217 -4.04 -12.53 -16.59
C ILE A 217 -5.39 -12.19 -17.24
N PRO A 218 -6.11 -13.14 -17.84
CA PRO A 218 -7.44 -12.91 -18.38
C PRO A 218 -8.41 -12.42 -17.29
N ALA A 219 -9.07 -11.30 -17.53
CA ALA A 219 -10.10 -10.78 -16.63
C ALA A 219 -11.41 -11.56 -16.81
N LYS A 220 -12.19 -11.65 -15.73
CA LYS A 220 -13.58 -12.10 -15.73
C LYS A 220 -14.50 -10.94 -15.35
N LYS A 221 -15.81 -11.08 -15.57
CA LYS A 221 -16.75 -9.99 -15.30
C LYS A 221 -16.96 -9.73 -13.81
N TYR A 222 -16.93 -10.82 -13.02
CA TYR A 222 -17.27 -10.80 -11.61
C TYR A 222 -16.28 -11.61 -10.79
N ILE A 223 -16.26 -11.31 -9.49
CA ILE A 223 -15.77 -12.23 -8.45
C ILE A 223 -16.98 -12.77 -7.72
N ARG A 224 -17.08 -14.11 -7.67
CA ARG A 224 -18.02 -14.82 -6.80
C ARG A 224 -17.39 -14.89 -5.42
N VAL A 225 -17.94 -14.16 -4.46
CA VAL A 225 -17.46 -14.08 -3.09
C VAL A 225 -18.36 -14.89 -2.18
N HIS A 226 -17.80 -15.88 -1.49
CA HIS A 226 -18.49 -16.63 -0.43
C HIS A 226 -18.08 -16.03 0.92
N TYR A 227 -19.06 -15.51 1.66
CA TYR A 227 -18.90 -14.96 3.01
C TYR A 227 -19.21 -16.04 4.04
N GLN A 228 -18.24 -16.40 4.85
CA GLN A 228 -18.37 -17.41 5.91
C GLN A 228 -18.14 -16.76 7.28
N PRO A 229 -19.19 -16.53 8.08
CA PRO A 229 -19.04 -16.06 9.45
C PRO A 229 -18.50 -17.20 10.34
N VAL A 230 -17.58 -16.86 11.25
CA VAL A 230 -16.96 -17.78 12.20
C VAL A 230 -17.02 -17.19 13.61
N TYR A 231 -17.14 -18.07 14.63
CA TYR A 231 -17.48 -17.68 16.00
C TYR A 231 -16.55 -18.28 17.07
N SER A 232 -15.36 -18.72 16.67
CA SER A 232 -14.29 -19.08 17.59
C SER A 232 -12.94 -18.82 16.95
N LEU A 233 -11.93 -18.50 17.74
CA LEU A 233 -10.57 -18.25 17.26
C LEU A 233 -10.00 -19.46 16.54
N ASP A 234 -10.19 -20.69 17.09
CA ASP A 234 -9.67 -21.90 16.49
C ASP A 234 -10.28 -22.15 15.11
N ASN A 235 -11.61 -22.06 14.99
CA ASN A 235 -12.29 -22.21 13.71
C ASN A 235 -11.92 -21.10 12.71
N MET A 236 -11.68 -19.88 13.18
CA MET A 236 -11.22 -18.75 12.35
C MET A 236 -9.87 -19.07 11.71
N VAL A 237 -8.91 -19.52 12.51
CA VAL A 237 -7.57 -19.86 12.05
C VAL A 237 -7.62 -21.07 11.09
N GLU A 238 -8.33 -22.12 11.44
CA GLU A 238 -8.48 -23.33 10.61
C GLU A 238 -9.08 -23.00 9.24
N VAL A 239 -10.22 -22.31 9.21
CA VAL A 239 -10.92 -21.95 7.95
C VAL A 239 -10.08 -21.00 7.10
N PHE A 240 -9.39 -20.04 7.72
CA PHE A 240 -8.55 -19.09 6.99
C PHE A 240 -7.31 -19.77 6.41
N GLU A 241 -6.60 -20.58 7.21
CA GLU A 241 -5.42 -21.32 6.75
C GLU A 241 -5.77 -22.32 5.65
N GLU A 242 -6.84 -23.11 5.82
CA GLU A 242 -7.30 -24.04 4.79
C GLU A 242 -7.60 -23.30 3.47
N ALA A 243 -8.35 -22.20 3.54
CA ALA A 243 -8.69 -21.40 2.36
C ALA A 243 -7.43 -20.83 1.67
N SER A 244 -6.45 -20.37 2.44
CA SER A 244 -5.21 -19.76 1.94
C SER A 244 -4.31 -20.77 1.24
N ARG A 245 -4.25 -22.02 1.73
CA ARG A 245 -3.43 -23.09 1.13
C ARG A 245 -4.07 -23.73 -0.10
N LYS A 246 -5.36 -23.53 -0.31
CA LYS A 246 -6.10 -24.05 -1.49
C LYS A 246 -6.03 -23.09 -2.68
N THR A 247 -4.83 -22.80 -3.17
CA THR A 247 -4.56 -21.84 -4.25
C THR A 247 -5.20 -22.20 -5.59
N GLY A 248 -5.54 -23.48 -5.82
CA GLY A 248 -6.25 -23.95 -7.00
C GLY A 248 -7.77 -23.76 -6.93
N GLU A 249 -8.35 -23.65 -5.73
CA GLU A 249 -9.80 -23.50 -5.51
C GLU A 249 -10.20 -22.01 -5.31
N ASN A 250 -9.34 -21.23 -4.64
CA ASN A 250 -9.61 -19.83 -4.31
C ASN A 250 -8.67 -18.92 -5.10
N ASP A 251 -9.23 -17.97 -5.84
CA ASP A 251 -8.45 -16.91 -6.48
C ASP A 251 -8.16 -15.76 -5.49
N PHE A 252 -9.03 -15.58 -4.49
CA PHE A 252 -8.92 -14.56 -3.46
C PHE A 252 -9.33 -15.12 -2.10
N VAL A 253 -8.57 -14.77 -1.05
CA VAL A 253 -8.91 -15.08 0.34
C VAL A 253 -8.74 -13.85 1.19
N GLU A 254 -9.74 -13.53 2.01
CA GLU A 254 -9.73 -12.36 2.88
C GLU A 254 -10.40 -12.69 4.21
N GLY A 255 -9.86 -12.18 5.31
CA GLY A 255 -10.49 -12.23 6.63
C GLY A 255 -10.74 -10.83 7.19
N LEU A 256 -11.93 -10.59 7.73
CA LEU A 256 -12.22 -9.42 8.55
C LEU A 256 -12.57 -9.89 9.95
N VAL A 257 -11.66 -9.62 10.91
CA VAL A 257 -11.80 -10.02 12.31
C VAL A 257 -12.42 -8.88 13.10
N TYR A 258 -13.61 -9.10 13.67
CA TYR A 258 -14.38 -8.07 14.39
C TYR A 258 -14.25 -8.18 15.91
N SER A 259 -13.80 -9.31 16.42
CA SER A 259 -13.38 -9.54 17.81
C SER A 259 -12.49 -10.77 17.86
N ARG A 260 -11.88 -11.06 19.01
CA ARG A 260 -11.00 -12.23 19.21
C ARG A 260 -11.58 -13.55 18.70
N ASP A 261 -12.89 -13.72 18.77
CA ASP A 261 -13.60 -14.97 18.45
C ASP A 261 -14.56 -14.84 17.25
N LYS A 262 -14.63 -13.67 16.59
CA LYS A 262 -15.61 -13.40 15.53
C LYS A 262 -14.96 -12.81 14.31
N ALA A 263 -15.15 -13.45 13.17
CA ALA A 263 -14.69 -12.95 11.88
C ALA A 263 -15.65 -13.34 10.74
N VAL A 264 -15.44 -12.72 9.60
CA VAL A 264 -15.97 -13.18 8.32
C VAL A 264 -14.79 -13.55 7.44
N ILE A 265 -14.70 -14.82 7.06
CA ILE A 265 -13.72 -15.31 6.09
C ILE A 265 -14.38 -15.31 4.73
N MET A 266 -13.74 -14.68 3.76
CA MET A 266 -14.23 -14.52 2.41
C MET A 266 -13.33 -15.28 1.44
N ARG A 267 -13.94 -16.08 0.56
CA ARG A 267 -13.28 -16.81 -0.52
C ARG A 267 -13.84 -16.33 -1.84
N GLY A 268 -12.98 -15.89 -2.74
CA GLY A 268 -13.37 -15.35 -4.03
C GLY A 268 -12.87 -16.22 -5.18
N THR A 269 -13.70 -16.37 -6.21
CA THR A 269 -13.34 -17.02 -7.47
C THR A 269 -13.78 -16.18 -8.65
N PHE A 270 -13.01 -16.21 -9.74
CA PHE A 270 -13.38 -15.51 -10.98
C PHE A 270 -14.63 -16.13 -11.62
N ALA A 271 -15.59 -15.28 -12.03
CA ALA A 271 -16.83 -15.69 -12.67
C ALA A 271 -17.18 -14.81 -13.89
N ASN A 272 -17.70 -15.42 -14.97
CA ASN A 272 -18.19 -14.68 -16.13
C ASN A 272 -19.69 -14.37 -16.06
N GLU A 273 -20.43 -15.14 -15.26
CA GLU A 273 -21.89 -15.07 -15.14
C GLU A 273 -22.30 -15.12 -13.67
N ILE A 274 -23.48 -14.64 -13.39
CA ILE A 274 -24.09 -14.68 -12.06
C ILE A 274 -24.80 -16.04 -11.95
N GLY A 275 -24.35 -16.86 -11.01
CA GLY A 275 -24.97 -18.16 -10.73
C GLY A 275 -26.24 -18.03 -9.89
N SER A 276 -27.02 -19.13 -9.84
CA SER A 276 -28.23 -19.21 -9.02
C SER A 276 -27.97 -19.35 -7.51
N ASP A 277 -26.70 -19.55 -7.13
CA ASP A 277 -26.26 -19.75 -5.74
C ASP A 277 -25.95 -18.45 -4.99
N GLY A 278 -26.08 -17.29 -5.64
CA GLY A 278 -25.77 -16.00 -5.04
C GLY A 278 -26.52 -14.85 -5.68
N ILE A 279 -26.23 -13.64 -5.19
CA ILE A 279 -26.87 -12.40 -5.65
C ILE A 279 -25.84 -11.43 -6.25
N PHE A 280 -26.28 -10.58 -7.18
CA PHE A 280 -25.46 -9.50 -7.72
C PHE A 280 -25.32 -8.37 -6.71
N ASN A 281 -24.09 -7.93 -6.46
CA ASN A 281 -23.81 -6.77 -5.60
C ASN A 281 -22.76 -5.85 -6.21
N ALA A 282 -23.19 -4.69 -6.75
CA ALA A 282 -22.30 -3.62 -7.18
C ALA A 282 -21.82 -2.81 -5.96
N ILE A 283 -21.00 -3.41 -5.10
CA ILE A 283 -20.53 -2.83 -3.82
C ILE A 283 -19.73 -1.52 -4.02
N GLY A 284 -19.12 -1.32 -5.18
CA GLY A 284 -18.40 -0.11 -5.57
C GLY A 284 -19.30 1.13 -5.73
N ARG A 285 -20.63 1.00 -5.84
CA ARG A 285 -21.54 2.14 -5.97
C ARG A 285 -21.52 3.00 -4.71
N TRP A 286 -21.45 4.32 -4.88
CA TRP A 286 -21.27 5.29 -3.79
C TRP A 286 -22.34 5.23 -2.69
N TYR A 287 -23.57 4.85 -3.02
CA TYR A 287 -24.69 4.74 -2.08
C TYR A 287 -24.69 3.42 -1.29
N LYS A 288 -23.86 2.43 -1.67
CA LYS A 288 -23.70 1.18 -0.96
C LYS A 288 -22.93 1.39 0.36
N PRO A 289 -23.14 0.55 1.37
CA PRO A 289 -22.35 0.62 2.61
C PRO A 289 -20.87 0.42 2.34
N TRP A 290 -20.03 0.86 3.25
CA TRP A 290 -18.61 0.53 3.22
C TRP A 290 -18.42 -0.97 3.32
N PHE A 291 -17.42 -1.51 2.62
CA PHE A 291 -17.29 -2.96 2.43
C PHE A 291 -17.19 -3.73 3.76
N TYR A 292 -16.37 -3.27 4.71
CA TYR A 292 -16.24 -3.94 6.01
C TYR A 292 -17.55 -3.93 6.83
N LYS A 293 -18.36 -2.87 6.75
CA LYS A 293 -19.71 -2.84 7.38
C LYS A 293 -20.69 -3.78 6.67
N HIS A 294 -20.55 -3.92 5.36
CA HIS A 294 -21.35 -4.88 4.59
C HIS A 294 -20.99 -6.31 4.97
N ALA A 295 -19.70 -6.65 4.99
CA ALA A 295 -19.24 -7.99 5.40
C ALA A 295 -19.68 -8.33 6.84
N GLU A 296 -19.66 -7.37 7.77
CA GLU A 296 -20.12 -7.55 9.15
C GLU A 296 -21.60 -7.98 9.24
N THR A 297 -22.43 -7.67 8.23
CA THR A 297 -23.86 -8.10 8.23
C THR A 297 -24.01 -9.61 8.20
N TYR A 298 -23.12 -10.35 7.54
CA TYR A 298 -23.12 -11.82 7.54
C TYR A 298 -22.84 -12.39 8.93
N LEU A 299 -21.94 -11.76 9.68
CA LEU A 299 -21.65 -12.12 11.07
C LEU A 299 -22.88 -11.84 11.97
N LYS A 300 -23.47 -10.64 11.85
CA LYS A 300 -24.66 -10.23 12.64
C LYS A 300 -25.86 -11.12 12.38
N ASN A 301 -26.09 -11.48 11.12
CA ASN A 301 -27.20 -12.34 10.71
C ASN A 301 -26.93 -13.83 10.94
N ARG A 302 -25.71 -14.21 11.32
CA ARG A 302 -25.28 -15.59 11.50
C ARG A 302 -25.55 -16.49 10.28
N GLN A 303 -25.39 -15.92 9.09
CA GLN A 303 -25.72 -16.61 7.85
C GLN A 303 -24.57 -16.42 6.84
N ALA A 304 -24.07 -17.53 6.31
CA ALA A 304 -23.19 -17.50 5.15
C ALA A 304 -23.97 -17.06 3.89
N GLY A 305 -23.25 -16.50 2.92
CA GLY A 305 -23.88 -16.07 1.68
C GLY A 305 -22.88 -15.96 0.54
N VAL A 306 -23.43 -15.87 -0.67
CA VAL A 306 -22.64 -15.72 -1.90
C VAL A 306 -23.08 -14.46 -2.63
N GLU A 307 -22.10 -13.68 -3.07
CA GLU A 307 -22.33 -12.50 -3.91
C GLU A 307 -21.46 -12.53 -5.16
N TYR A 308 -21.99 -11.96 -6.24
CA TYR A 308 -21.25 -11.72 -7.48
C TYR A 308 -20.97 -10.23 -7.59
N ILE A 309 -19.71 -9.84 -7.39
CA ILE A 309 -19.26 -8.47 -7.36
C ILE A 309 -18.54 -8.15 -8.68
N PRO A 310 -18.83 -7.04 -9.38
CA PRO A 310 -18.06 -6.62 -10.55
C PRO A 310 -16.56 -6.58 -10.23
N LEU A 311 -15.72 -7.08 -11.13
CA LEU A 311 -14.29 -7.29 -10.88
C LEU A 311 -13.59 -6.03 -10.34
N ARG A 312 -13.81 -4.87 -10.98
CA ARG A 312 -13.19 -3.62 -10.52
C ARG A 312 -13.72 -3.16 -9.16
N ASP A 313 -15.02 -3.37 -8.89
CA ASP A 313 -15.63 -3.03 -7.60
C ASP A 313 -15.03 -3.88 -6.47
N TYR A 314 -14.74 -5.15 -6.75
CA TYR A 314 -14.08 -6.04 -5.80
C TYR A 314 -12.65 -5.59 -5.50
N TYR A 315 -11.83 -5.33 -6.52
CA TYR A 315 -10.47 -4.86 -6.31
C TYR A 315 -10.41 -3.61 -5.44
N HIS A 316 -11.26 -2.63 -5.69
CA HIS A 316 -11.21 -1.33 -5.01
C HIS A 316 -12.26 -1.17 -3.90
N ARG A 317 -12.71 -2.30 -3.32
CA ARG A 317 -13.77 -2.34 -2.29
C ARG A 317 -13.45 -1.54 -1.02
N HIS A 318 -12.16 -1.43 -0.67
CA HIS A 318 -11.70 -0.69 0.50
C HIS A 318 -11.39 0.79 0.24
N THR A 319 -11.33 1.24 -1.02
CA THR A 319 -10.90 2.60 -1.38
C THR A 319 -11.76 3.68 -0.71
N ARG A 320 -13.11 3.55 -0.70
CA ARG A 320 -14.00 4.61 -0.20
C ARG A 320 -13.89 4.86 1.30
N SER A 321 -13.51 3.87 2.06
CA SER A 321 -13.38 3.93 3.51
C SER A 321 -11.93 3.87 3.98
N TYR A 322 -10.94 3.74 3.07
CA TYR A 322 -9.56 3.40 3.43
C TYR A 322 -9.56 2.32 4.52
N PHE A 323 -10.10 1.15 4.19
CA PHE A 323 -10.51 0.11 5.14
C PHE A 323 -11.61 0.65 6.07
N TRP A 324 -11.32 1.04 7.28
CA TRP A 324 -12.26 1.66 8.24
C TRP A 324 -11.74 2.97 8.84
N THR A 325 -10.53 3.40 8.47
CA THR A 325 -9.93 4.62 9.00
C THR A 325 -10.75 5.88 8.70
N MET A 326 -11.56 5.86 7.64
CA MET A 326 -12.45 6.97 7.30
C MET A 326 -13.56 7.18 8.34
N GLU A 327 -13.94 6.15 9.12
CA GLU A 327 -14.91 6.27 10.21
C GLU A 327 -14.40 7.20 11.32
N GLU A 328 -13.09 7.23 11.59
CA GLU A 328 -12.50 8.16 12.55
C GLU A 328 -12.43 9.62 12.04
N ILE A 329 -12.37 9.79 10.72
CA ILE A 329 -12.27 11.13 10.10
C ILE A 329 -13.66 11.71 9.82
N ILE A 330 -14.59 10.90 9.28
CA ILE A 330 -15.98 11.26 8.95
C ILE A 330 -16.90 10.20 9.57
N PRO A 331 -17.21 10.26 10.89
CA PRO A 331 -17.95 9.20 11.59
C PRO A 331 -19.33 8.90 11.00
N PHE A 332 -19.95 9.90 10.37
CA PHE A 332 -21.25 9.77 9.70
C PHE A 332 -21.13 9.35 8.22
N GLY A 333 -19.92 9.12 7.70
CA GLY A 333 -19.66 8.84 6.28
C GLY A 333 -20.34 7.57 5.74
N ASN A 334 -20.59 6.58 6.60
CA ASN A 334 -21.36 5.39 6.23
C ASN A 334 -22.88 5.53 6.42
N HIS A 335 -23.38 6.65 6.93
CA HIS A 335 -24.83 6.85 7.10
C HIS A 335 -25.53 6.87 5.73
N PRO A 336 -26.69 6.20 5.55
CA PRO A 336 -27.39 6.11 4.25
C PRO A 336 -27.64 7.44 3.57
N VAL A 337 -28.05 8.46 4.33
CA VAL A 337 -28.28 9.82 3.79
C VAL A 337 -26.98 10.44 3.29
N PHE A 338 -25.89 10.35 4.06
CA PHE A 338 -24.58 10.86 3.62
C PHE A 338 -24.12 10.16 2.34
N ARG A 339 -24.22 8.83 2.29
CA ARG A 339 -23.82 8.05 1.11
C ARG A 339 -24.65 8.43 -0.12
N ALA A 340 -25.94 8.64 0.02
CA ALA A 340 -26.83 9.03 -1.09
C ALA A 340 -26.40 10.36 -1.73
N PHE A 341 -26.05 11.36 -0.93
CA PHE A 341 -25.75 12.71 -1.40
C PHE A 341 -24.25 13.00 -1.62
N LEU A 342 -23.37 12.46 -0.79
CA LEU A 342 -21.94 12.79 -0.76
C LEU A 342 -21.00 11.59 -0.89
N GLY A 343 -21.51 10.35 -0.86
CA GLY A 343 -20.68 9.14 -0.95
C GLY A 343 -19.84 9.04 -2.22
N TRP A 344 -20.25 9.68 -3.31
CA TRP A 344 -19.52 9.73 -4.57
C TRP A 344 -18.21 10.54 -4.50
N ALA A 345 -18.09 11.44 -3.53
CA ALA A 345 -16.90 12.27 -3.33
C ALA A 345 -15.85 11.63 -2.39
N LEU A 346 -16.17 10.48 -1.75
CA LEU A 346 -15.25 9.73 -0.90
C LEU A 346 -14.23 8.94 -1.74
N PRO A 347 -13.01 8.78 -1.24
CA PRO A 347 -12.42 9.42 -0.07
C PRO A 347 -11.81 10.78 -0.39
N PRO A 348 -11.56 11.64 0.61
CA PRO A 348 -10.75 12.83 0.41
C PRO A 348 -9.29 12.44 0.14
N ARG A 349 -8.57 13.26 -0.61
CA ARG A 349 -7.16 13.03 -0.95
C ARG A 349 -6.29 13.02 0.32
N ILE A 350 -5.41 12.04 0.44
CA ILE A 350 -4.54 11.87 1.61
C ILE A 350 -3.67 13.09 1.89
N GLU A 351 -3.11 13.72 0.85
CA GLU A 351 -2.34 14.94 0.98
C GLU A 351 -3.14 16.06 1.67
N LEU A 352 -4.41 16.23 1.31
CA LEU A 352 -5.29 17.22 1.92
C LEU A 352 -5.61 16.87 3.38
N LEU A 353 -5.84 15.59 3.68
CA LEU A 353 -6.05 15.12 5.06
C LEU A 353 -4.84 15.40 5.94
N LYS A 354 -3.62 15.19 5.44
CA LYS A 354 -2.38 15.50 6.17
C LYS A 354 -2.24 17.01 6.44
N TYR A 355 -2.63 17.86 5.50
CA TYR A 355 -2.62 19.32 5.72
C TYR A 355 -3.58 19.77 6.81
N THR A 356 -4.60 18.99 7.16
CA THR A 356 -5.54 19.31 8.25
C THR A 356 -5.12 18.81 9.62
N GLU A 357 -3.98 18.14 9.76
CA GLU A 357 -3.49 17.71 11.06
C GLU A 357 -3.07 18.92 11.91
N THR A 358 -3.52 18.98 13.17
CA THR A 358 -3.14 20.01 14.16
C THR A 358 -2.17 19.42 15.19
N GLU A 359 -1.55 20.27 16.02
CA GLU A 359 -0.71 19.77 17.13
C GLU A 359 -1.46 18.87 18.09
N THR A 360 -2.73 19.18 18.34
CA THR A 360 -3.58 18.39 19.24
C THR A 360 -3.90 17.03 18.62
N THR A 361 -4.35 17.01 17.34
CA THR A 361 -4.64 15.75 16.65
C THR A 361 -3.39 14.90 16.42
N ARG A 362 -2.23 15.54 16.17
CA ARG A 362 -0.94 14.85 16.09
C ARG A 362 -0.60 14.10 17.39
N LYS A 363 -0.68 14.79 18.54
CA LYS A 363 -0.39 14.17 19.85
C LYS A 363 -1.34 13.00 20.15
N LEU A 364 -2.62 13.15 19.84
CA LEU A 364 -3.60 12.07 20.02
C LEU A 364 -3.29 10.89 19.11
N ARG A 365 -3.00 11.14 17.83
CA ARG A 365 -2.64 10.11 16.87
C ARG A 365 -1.35 9.37 17.30
N GLU A 366 -0.28 10.10 17.61
CA GLU A 366 0.99 9.51 18.01
C GLU A 366 0.88 8.65 19.27
N LYS A 367 -0.02 9.00 20.18
CA LYS A 367 -0.24 8.30 21.43
C LYS A 367 -1.20 7.12 21.31
N PHE A 368 -2.28 7.28 20.55
CA PHE A 368 -3.39 6.34 20.58
C PHE A 368 -3.70 5.66 19.24
N HIS A 369 -3.19 6.13 18.11
CA HIS A 369 -3.56 5.60 16.81
C HIS A 369 -2.51 4.63 16.27
N VAL A 370 -2.96 3.50 15.76
CA VAL A 370 -2.14 2.43 15.19
C VAL A 370 -2.45 2.33 13.70
N VAL A 371 -1.40 2.28 12.88
CA VAL A 371 -1.45 1.91 11.46
C VAL A 371 -0.27 1.00 11.21
N GLN A 372 -0.54 -0.31 11.19
CA GLN A 372 0.48 -1.34 11.04
C GLN A 372 -0.02 -2.49 10.18
N ASP A 373 0.86 -3.03 9.34
CA ASP A 373 0.70 -4.31 8.68
C ASP A 373 1.87 -5.21 9.07
N MET A 374 1.54 -6.33 9.69
CA MET A 374 2.50 -7.31 10.18
C MET A 374 2.35 -8.60 9.40
N LEU A 375 3.39 -8.94 8.64
CA LEU A 375 3.44 -10.11 7.78
C LEU A 375 3.94 -11.29 8.61
N MET A 376 3.04 -12.13 9.08
CA MET A 376 3.36 -13.24 9.98
C MET A 376 3.30 -14.57 9.23
N PRO A 377 4.23 -15.51 9.49
CA PRO A 377 4.02 -16.88 9.02
C PRO A 377 2.65 -17.39 9.49
N ILE A 378 1.88 -18.01 8.62
CA ILE A 378 0.47 -18.35 8.87
C ILE A 378 0.30 -19.27 10.09
N LEU A 379 1.30 -20.08 10.40
CA LEU A 379 1.32 -20.94 11.59
C LEU A 379 1.25 -20.16 12.92
N TYR A 380 1.59 -18.86 12.92
CA TYR A 380 1.51 -17.98 14.09
C TYR A 380 0.26 -17.09 14.08
N LEU A 381 -0.69 -17.30 13.15
CA LEU A 381 -1.90 -16.49 13.03
C LEU A 381 -2.70 -16.44 14.34
N LYS A 382 -2.87 -17.59 15.01
CA LYS A 382 -3.59 -17.65 16.30
C LYS A 382 -2.95 -16.79 17.36
N GLN A 383 -1.63 -16.94 17.55
CA GLN A 383 -0.86 -16.16 18.52
C GLN A 383 -0.88 -14.66 18.19
N SER A 384 -0.86 -14.33 16.91
CA SER A 384 -0.89 -12.95 16.45
C SER A 384 -2.22 -12.27 16.75
N ILE A 385 -3.36 -12.93 16.47
CA ILE A 385 -4.70 -12.41 16.83
C ILE A 385 -4.81 -12.24 18.35
N GLN A 386 -4.34 -13.21 19.13
CA GLN A 386 -4.32 -13.12 20.59
C GLN A 386 -3.45 -11.94 21.06
N TYR A 387 -2.29 -11.73 20.45
CA TYR A 387 -1.42 -10.61 20.77
C TYR A 387 -2.10 -9.25 20.54
N PHE A 388 -2.78 -9.08 19.39
CA PHE A 388 -3.52 -7.86 19.12
C PHE A 388 -4.71 -7.66 20.07
N ASP A 389 -5.42 -8.71 20.43
CA ASP A 389 -6.50 -8.65 21.42
C ASP A 389 -5.98 -8.21 22.80
N ASP A 390 -4.97 -8.92 23.30
CA ASP A 390 -4.44 -8.74 24.65
C ASP A 390 -3.72 -7.39 24.84
N HIS A 391 -3.02 -6.87 23.80
CA HIS A 391 -2.17 -5.69 23.92
C HIS A 391 -2.77 -4.42 23.31
N PHE A 392 -3.69 -4.56 22.33
CA PHE A 392 -4.28 -3.43 21.63
C PHE A 392 -5.81 -3.38 21.81
N ASN A 393 -6.50 -4.51 21.82
CA ASN A 393 -7.96 -4.59 21.71
C ASN A 393 -8.45 -3.72 20.54
N LEU A 394 -7.87 -3.92 19.37
CA LEU A 394 -8.09 -3.14 18.15
C LEU A 394 -8.78 -4.00 17.11
N TYR A 395 -9.95 -3.56 16.65
CA TYR A 395 -10.77 -4.22 15.64
C TYR A 395 -11.48 -3.20 14.74
N PRO A 396 -11.78 -3.57 13.47
CA PRO A 396 -11.44 -4.87 12.85
C PRO A 396 -9.94 -5.05 12.63
N LEU A 397 -9.50 -6.33 12.45
CA LEU A 397 -8.21 -6.64 11.82
C LEU A 397 -8.46 -7.15 10.40
N TRP A 398 -7.59 -6.79 9.46
CA TRP A 398 -7.58 -7.34 8.12
C TRP A 398 -6.63 -8.52 8.04
N LEU A 399 -7.07 -9.62 7.44
CA LEU A 399 -6.23 -10.78 7.15
C LEU A 399 -6.16 -10.98 5.65
N SER A 400 -4.97 -10.86 5.10
CA SER A 400 -4.69 -11.12 3.69
C SER A 400 -3.55 -12.13 3.58
N PRO A 401 -3.79 -13.34 3.03
CA PRO A 401 -2.74 -14.34 2.92
C PRO A 401 -1.81 -14.04 1.77
N MET A 402 -0.53 -14.37 1.92
CA MET A 402 0.48 -14.15 0.90
C MET A 402 1.51 -15.28 0.89
N ALA A 403 2.06 -15.56 -0.29
CA ALA A 403 3.18 -16.47 -0.45
C ALA A 403 4.50 -15.68 -0.53
N ILE A 404 5.51 -16.15 0.19
CA ILE A 404 6.92 -15.80 -0.01
C ILE A 404 7.58 -17.07 -0.56
N PHE A 405 7.86 -17.09 -1.87
CA PHE A 405 8.31 -18.29 -2.55
C PHE A 405 9.75 -18.67 -2.21
N ASP A 406 10.01 -19.96 -2.02
CA ASP A 406 11.36 -20.53 -1.84
C ASP A 406 12.04 -20.75 -3.20
N ASN A 407 12.45 -19.66 -3.82
CA ASN A 407 13.16 -19.67 -5.08
C ASN A 407 14.69 -19.70 -4.84
N ASP A 408 15.46 -20.08 -5.85
CA ASP A 408 16.94 -20.09 -5.81
C ASP A 408 17.52 -18.71 -5.44
N ARG A 409 16.82 -17.64 -5.81
CA ARG A 409 17.11 -16.25 -5.41
C ARG A 409 15.88 -15.59 -4.86
N HIS A 410 16.05 -14.88 -3.76
CA HIS A 410 14.96 -14.17 -3.10
C HIS A 410 14.74 -12.78 -3.68
N LEU A 411 13.47 -12.34 -3.67
CA LEU A 411 13.08 -11.04 -4.17
C LEU A 411 13.02 -10.02 -3.01
N GLY A 412 13.92 -9.07 -3.02
CA GLY A 412 14.07 -8.07 -1.96
C GLY A 412 14.66 -8.67 -0.68
N PHE A 413 14.14 -8.24 0.46
CA PHE A 413 14.70 -8.52 1.79
C PHE A 413 13.97 -9.61 2.57
N VAL A 414 13.01 -10.30 1.97
CA VAL A 414 12.13 -11.25 2.65
C VAL A 414 12.38 -12.67 2.19
N HIS A 415 12.33 -13.62 3.14
CA HIS A 415 12.55 -15.04 2.92
C HIS A 415 11.40 -15.86 3.51
N PRO A 416 11.06 -17.03 2.94
CA PRO A 416 10.09 -17.92 3.53
C PRO A 416 10.62 -18.51 4.85
N LEU A 417 9.69 -18.95 5.72
CA LEU A 417 10.05 -19.54 6.99
C LEU A 417 10.70 -20.92 6.81
N ARG A 418 11.96 -21.07 7.22
CA ARG A 418 12.62 -22.37 7.34
C ARG A 418 12.39 -22.95 8.75
N LYS A 419 11.67 -24.07 8.82
CA LYS A 419 11.39 -24.78 10.07
C LYS A 419 12.62 -25.57 10.54
N LYS A 420 12.63 -25.95 11.83
CA LYS A 420 13.75 -26.69 12.42
C LYS A 420 14.00 -28.06 11.79
N ASP A 421 12.99 -28.68 11.19
CA ASP A 421 13.07 -29.95 10.47
C ASP A 421 13.58 -29.79 9.01
N GLY A 422 13.92 -28.54 8.60
CA GLY A 422 14.39 -28.21 7.26
C GLY A 422 13.28 -27.95 6.24
N THR A 423 12.00 -28.15 6.59
CA THR A 423 10.88 -27.80 5.69
C THR A 423 10.70 -26.30 5.61
N VAL A 424 10.21 -25.85 4.46
CA VAL A 424 9.93 -24.42 4.21
C VAL A 424 8.41 -24.20 4.23
N ASP A 425 7.97 -23.15 4.91
CA ASP A 425 6.59 -22.67 4.86
C ASP A 425 6.56 -21.32 4.16
N GLU A 426 6.02 -21.31 2.97
CA GLU A 426 5.91 -20.11 2.12
C GLU A 426 4.69 -19.25 2.47
N MET A 427 3.73 -19.81 3.25
CA MET A 427 2.47 -19.11 3.52
C MET A 427 2.58 -18.17 4.72
N TYR A 428 2.34 -16.92 4.45
CA TYR A 428 2.26 -15.82 5.40
C TYR A 428 0.85 -15.22 5.40
N VAL A 429 0.58 -14.41 6.40
CA VAL A 429 -0.63 -13.59 6.48
C VAL A 429 -0.24 -12.17 6.86
N ASP A 430 -0.72 -11.22 6.10
CA ASP A 430 -0.71 -9.81 6.50
C ASP A 430 -1.85 -9.56 7.48
N ILE A 431 -1.49 -9.00 8.64
CA ILE A 431 -2.42 -8.58 9.68
C ILE A 431 -2.45 -7.07 9.72
N GLY A 432 -3.41 -6.49 8.99
CA GLY A 432 -3.65 -5.06 8.94
C GLY A 432 -4.42 -4.60 10.17
N ALA A 433 -3.80 -3.72 10.95
CA ALA A 433 -4.34 -3.15 12.19
C ALA A 433 -4.37 -1.63 12.10
N TYR A 434 -5.58 -1.04 11.96
CA TYR A 434 -5.77 0.39 11.72
C TYR A 434 -6.79 0.97 12.69
N GLY A 435 -6.44 2.04 13.39
CA GLY A 435 -7.37 2.78 14.23
C GLY A 435 -6.92 2.99 15.66
N THR A 436 -7.85 3.36 16.51
CA THR A 436 -7.59 3.66 17.92
C THR A 436 -7.89 2.44 18.80
N PRO A 437 -6.87 1.84 19.45
CA PRO A 437 -7.06 0.72 20.38
C PRO A 437 -8.01 1.04 21.53
N LEU A 438 -8.79 0.05 21.92
CA LEU A 438 -9.72 0.15 23.05
C LEU A 438 -9.09 -0.32 24.37
N LYS A 439 -7.82 -0.69 24.36
CA LYS A 439 -7.08 -1.10 25.56
C LYS A 439 -6.97 0.07 26.54
N GLU A 440 -7.33 -0.16 27.79
CA GLU A 440 -7.17 0.83 28.85
C GLU A 440 -5.71 1.27 29.01
N ASN A 441 -5.49 2.57 29.17
CA ASN A 441 -4.18 3.19 29.32
C ASN A 441 -3.20 2.88 28.16
N PHE A 442 -3.73 2.66 26.95
CA PHE A 442 -2.91 2.38 25.77
C PHE A 442 -1.96 3.54 25.46
N ASP A 443 -0.71 3.19 25.16
CA ASP A 443 0.31 4.11 24.68
C ASP A 443 1.07 3.46 23.51
N ASN A 444 0.90 4.00 22.32
CA ASN A 444 1.51 3.49 21.09
C ASN A 444 3.06 3.53 21.16
N ALA A 445 3.64 4.50 21.87
CA ALA A 445 5.10 4.59 22.00
C ALA A 445 5.69 3.41 22.79
N ALA A 446 4.92 2.83 23.73
CA ALA A 446 5.31 1.65 24.48
C ALA A 446 4.92 0.34 23.76
N ALA A 447 3.75 0.32 23.11
CA ALA A 447 3.20 -0.90 22.49
C ALA A 447 3.89 -1.29 21.18
N LEU A 448 4.23 -0.31 20.33
CA LEU A 448 4.79 -0.58 19.00
C LEU A 448 6.15 -1.28 19.05
N PRO A 449 7.14 -0.88 19.90
CA PRO A 449 8.40 -1.63 20.01
C PRO A 449 8.21 -3.08 20.47
N LEU A 450 7.22 -3.35 21.32
CA LEU A 450 6.90 -4.71 21.76
C LEU A 450 6.27 -5.53 20.64
N LEU A 451 5.41 -4.93 19.83
CA LEU A 451 4.84 -5.56 18.63
C LEU A 451 5.94 -5.90 17.62
N GLU A 452 6.82 -4.95 17.31
CA GLU A 452 7.94 -5.17 16.39
C GLU A 452 8.85 -6.31 16.87
N LYS A 453 9.13 -6.38 18.19
CA LYS A 453 9.89 -7.48 18.78
C LYS A 453 9.14 -8.82 18.71
N PHE A 454 7.82 -8.82 18.92
CA PHE A 454 7.00 -10.01 18.72
C PHE A 454 7.11 -10.53 17.28
N VAL A 455 7.04 -9.63 16.29
CA VAL A 455 7.15 -9.97 14.86
C VAL A 455 8.52 -10.59 14.55
N ILE A 456 9.63 -9.98 15.00
CA ILE A 456 10.99 -10.52 14.82
C ILE A 456 11.09 -11.92 15.42
N ASN A 457 10.64 -12.11 16.66
CA ASN A 457 10.73 -13.39 17.37
C ASN A 457 9.94 -14.52 16.70
N HIS A 458 8.97 -14.19 15.83
CA HIS A 458 8.16 -15.13 15.08
C HIS A 458 8.48 -15.13 13.57
N HIS A 459 9.67 -14.63 13.19
CA HIS A 459 10.12 -14.61 11.78
C HIS A 459 9.17 -13.88 10.83
N GLY A 460 8.47 -12.86 11.34
CA GLY A 460 7.60 -12.01 10.55
C GLY A 460 8.32 -10.78 10.02
N TYR A 461 7.59 -9.98 9.24
CA TYR A 461 8.05 -8.72 8.66
C TYR A 461 7.05 -7.61 8.93
N GLN A 462 7.51 -6.36 8.90
CA GLN A 462 6.68 -5.17 8.96
C GLN A 462 6.59 -4.53 7.57
N ALA A 463 5.40 -4.14 7.13
CA ALA A 463 5.25 -3.36 5.90
C ALA A 463 5.87 -1.96 6.07
N LEU A 464 6.89 -1.65 5.27
CA LEU A 464 7.77 -0.49 5.48
C LEU A 464 7.12 0.89 5.18
N TYR A 465 5.85 0.95 4.78
CA TYR A 465 5.12 2.21 4.69
C TYR A 465 4.68 2.71 6.06
N ALA A 466 4.46 1.81 7.01
CA ALA A 466 4.07 2.11 8.37
C ALA A 466 5.19 2.80 9.17
N LYS A 467 4.85 3.33 10.33
CA LYS A 467 5.84 3.86 11.28
C LYS A 467 6.61 2.70 11.89
N THR A 468 7.94 2.77 11.87
CA THR A 468 8.81 1.81 12.58
C THR A 468 9.61 2.48 13.68
N THR A 469 9.79 1.76 14.79
CA THR A 469 10.64 2.15 15.93
C THR A 469 11.89 1.28 16.04
N LEU A 470 12.07 0.30 15.13
CA LEU A 470 13.21 -0.60 15.10
C LEU A 470 14.53 0.16 15.14
N SER A 471 15.49 -0.38 15.88
CA SER A 471 16.89 0.00 15.74
C SER A 471 17.40 -0.46 14.37
N ARG A 472 18.55 0.06 13.92
CA ARG A 472 19.16 -0.42 12.67
C ARG A 472 19.52 -1.91 12.75
N GLU A 473 19.94 -2.38 13.91
CA GLU A 473 20.28 -3.78 14.16
C GLU A 473 19.04 -4.68 14.09
N ASP A 474 17.96 -4.32 14.78
CA ASP A 474 16.69 -5.05 14.73
C ASP A 474 16.08 -5.04 13.33
N PHE A 475 16.20 -3.90 12.61
CA PHE A 475 15.75 -3.80 11.22
C PHE A 475 16.50 -4.76 10.30
N ARG A 476 17.82 -4.89 10.48
CA ARG A 476 18.65 -5.85 9.72
C ARG A 476 18.47 -7.30 10.18
N THR A 477 17.98 -7.52 11.38
CA THR A 477 17.56 -8.85 11.83
C THR A 477 16.23 -9.27 11.19
N MET A 478 15.31 -8.32 11.03
CA MET A 478 14.02 -8.57 10.37
C MET A 478 14.16 -8.73 8.85
N PHE A 479 15.05 -7.97 8.21
CA PHE A 479 15.21 -7.90 6.76
C PHE A 479 16.65 -8.24 6.35
N ASP A 480 16.83 -9.20 5.46
CA ASP A 480 18.14 -9.57 4.96
C ASP A 480 18.68 -8.51 3.97
N HIS A 481 19.83 -7.95 4.29
CA HIS A 481 20.48 -6.92 3.49
C HIS A 481 21.76 -7.41 2.78
N THR A 482 22.05 -8.70 2.81
CA THR A 482 23.32 -9.24 2.33
C THR A 482 23.56 -8.86 0.87
N ASP A 483 22.70 -9.29 -0.03
CA ASP A 483 22.83 -9.00 -1.47
C ASP A 483 22.65 -7.49 -1.78
N TYR A 484 21.80 -6.81 -1.02
CA TYR A 484 21.57 -5.38 -1.18
C TYR A 484 22.83 -4.55 -0.84
N ASP A 485 23.52 -4.88 0.23
CA ASP A 485 24.74 -4.17 0.62
C ASP A 485 25.85 -4.39 -0.40
N GLU A 486 26.03 -5.63 -0.86
CA GLU A 486 27.00 -5.97 -1.91
C GLU A 486 26.71 -5.21 -3.20
N LEU A 487 25.47 -5.20 -3.65
CA LEU A 487 25.06 -4.49 -4.86
C LEU A 487 25.30 -2.98 -4.74
N ARG A 488 25.05 -2.37 -3.58
CA ARG A 488 25.33 -0.94 -3.35
C ARG A 488 26.82 -0.58 -3.40
N GLU A 489 27.72 -1.54 -3.08
CA GLU A 489 29.16 -1.35 -3.27
C GLU A 489 29.54 -1.40 -4.76
N GLN A 490 28.90 -2.29 -5.52
CA GLN A 490 29.23 -2.51 -6.93
C GLN A 490 28.67 -1.39 -7.84
N LEU A 491 27.50 -0.83 -7.50
CA LEU A 491 26.88 0.21 -8.32
C LEU A 491 27.62 1.56 -8.19
N PRO A 492 28.12 2.13 -9.32
CA PRO A 492 28.84 3.39 -9.30
C PRO A 492 28.02 4.53 -8.68
N PHE A 493 28.63 5.30 -7.79
CA PHE A 493 28.04 6.44 -7.09
C PHE A 493 26.81 6.12 -6.21
N CYS A 494 26.37 4.84 -6.07
CA CYS A 494 25.14 4.49 -5.40
C CYS A 494 25.12 4.99 -3.94
N LYS A 495 26.15 4.68 -3.14
CA LYS A 495 26.28 5.12 -1.75
C LYS A 495 26.43 6.64 -1.61
N GLN A 496 27.03 7.29 -2.61
CA GLN A 496 27.15 8.75 -2.65
C GLN A 496 25.78 9.39 -2.94
N ALA A 497 25.04 8.86 -3.90
CA ALA A 497 23.76 9.39 -4.36
C ALA A 497 22.59 9.10 -3.42
N PHE A 498 22.56 7.94 -2.79
CA PHE A 498 21.38 7.48 -2.05
C PHE A 498 21.69 7.14 -0.59
N ASP A 499 20.73 7.46 0.28
CA ASP A 499 20.71 6.93 1.65
C ASP A 499 20.44 5.42 1.64
N GLU A 500 20.67 4.76 2.76
CA GLU A 500 20.22 3.40 3.00
C GLU A 500 18.71 3.35 3.25
N VAL A 501 18.08 2.20 3.01
CA VAL A 501 16.62 2.03 3.23
C VAL A 501 16.23 2.45 4.64
N TYR A 502 16.95 1.99 5.67
CA TYR A 502 16.67 2.33 7.06
C TYR A 502 16.65 3.85 7.32
N ASP A 503 17.57 4.61 6.75
CA ASP A 503 17.63 6.06 6.94
C ASP A 503 16.43 6.79 6.30
N LYS A 504 15.85 6.22 5.24
CA LYS A 504 14.66 6.79 4.59
C LYS A 504 13.36 6.46 5.30
N ILE A 505 13.23 5.26 5.86
CA ILE A 505 11.96 4.78 6.44
C ILE A 505 11.82 5.02 7.94
N SER A 506 12.95 5.10 8.66
CA SER A 506 12.97 5.35 10.11
C SER A 506 12.58 6.80 10.46
N LEU A 507 12.43 7.07 11.76
CA LEU A 507 12.20 8.41 12.28
C LEU A 507 13.33 9.40 11.98
N LYS A 508 14.49 8.94 11.51
CA LYS A 508 15.54 9.81 10.96
C LYS A 508 15.12 10.45 9.64
N GLY A 509 14.43 9.72 8.78
CA GLY A 509 14.03 10.17 7.44
C GLY A 509 12.61 10.73 7.36
N ARG A 510 11.76 10.48 8.36
CA ARG A 510 10.33 10.83 8.35
C ARG A 510 9.92 11.64 9.57
N VAL A 511 8.95 12.52 9.39
CA VAL A 511 8.37 13.36 10.46
C VAL A 511 6.85 13.40 10.32
N SER A 512 6.18 13.88 11.35
CA SER A 512 4.74 14.14 11.28
C SER A 512 4.40 15.26 10.28
N PRO A 513 3.17 15.29 9.74
CA PRO A 513 2.70 16.37 8.86
C PRO A 513 2.85 17.77 9.49
N VAL A 514 2.61 17.90 10.79
CA VAL A 514 2.75 19.18 11.52
C VAL A 514 4.21 19.63 11.56
N GLU A 515 5.13 18.73 11.87
CA GLU A 515 6.56 19.03 11.88
C GLU A 515 7.07 19.38 10.48
N MET A 516 6.61 18.66 9.46
CA MET A 516 7.00 18.95 8.08
C MET A 516 6.60 20.37 7.66
N ARG A 517 5.38 20.83 7.99
CA ARG A 517 4.96 22.22 7.71
C ARG A 517 5.84 23.25 8.42
N LYS A 518 6.28 22.97 9.65
CA LYS A 518 7.20 23.85 10.38
C LYS A 518 8.57 23.93 9.69
N LEU A 519 9.10 22.79 9.24
CA LEU A 519 10.37 22.72 8.52
C LEU A 519 10.29 23.47 7.18
N GLU A 520 9.24 23.26 6.38
CA GLU A 520 9.02 23.95 5.12
C GLU A 520 8.88 25.48 5.28
N ASN A 521 8.20 25.94 6.35
CA ASN A 521 8.06 27.36 6.63
C ASN A 521 9.38 28.01 7.08
N ASN A 522 10.23 27.28 7.79
CA ASN A 522 11.54 27.76 8.23
C ASN A 522 12.58 27.77 7.09
N SER A 523 12.43 26.92 6.09
CA SER A 523 13.33 26.85 4.92
C SER A 523 13.01 27.87 3.84
N ARG A 524 11.82 28.51 3.88
CA ARG A 524 11.50 29.61 2.96
C ARG A 524 12.29 30.86 3.37
N PRO A 525 13.00 31.52 2.44
CA PRO A 525 13.61 32.79 2.75
C PRO A 525 12.51 33.74 3.27
N ARG A 526 12.77 34.42 4.40
CA ARG A 526 11.90 35.49 4.88
C ARG A 526 11.97 36.63 3.87
N VAL A 527 10.90 36.77 3.06
CA VAL A 527 10.72 37.90 2.13
C VAL A 527 10.42 39.16 2.94
#